data_3d4d93c00955dd0751e2021a0c94d12f
#
_entry.id   3d4d93c00955dd0751e2021a0c94d12f
#
_cell.length_a   1.000
_cell.length_b   1.000
_cell.length_c   1.000
_cell.angle_alpha   90.00
_cell.angle_beta   90.00
_cell.angle_gamma   90.00
#
_symmetry.space_group_name_H-M   'P 1'
#
loop_
_entity.id
_entity.type
_entity.pdbx_description
1 polymer ?
#
loop_
_entity_poly.entity_id
_entity_poly.type
_entity_poly.pdbx_seq_one_letter_code
_entity_poly.pdbx_strand_id
1 'polypeptide(L)'
;RVITGPKHITKFGMFNYCWIGCLTVIYDMSVVGLIQIADIKKNNDYAMWLKVIQKADCYLLNENLASYRVRTGSISRLKKTSLIQWHYKLFREVEKEPVIVAVFNTMRNLIFGVIKKWYYEKNV
;
A
#
# COMPACT_ATOMS: atom_id res chain seq x y z
N ARG A 1 12.56 2.19 -15.09
CA ARG A 1 12.27 2.99 -13.89
C ARG A 1 12.47 2.13 -12.65
N VAL A 2 13.19 2.65 -11.66
CA VAL A 2 13.38 2.02 -10.35
C VAL A 2 12.39 2.64 -9.36
N ILE A 3 11.72 1.78 -8.58
CA ILE A 3 10.79 2.18 -7.53
C ILE A 3 11.37 1.71 -6.19
N THR A 4 11.45 2.60 -5.23
CA THR A 4 11.88 2.32 -3.87
C THR A 4 10.85 2.85 -2.86
N GLY A 5 11.17 2.85 -1.58
CA GLY A 5 10.29 3.32 -0.51
C GLY A 5 11.05 3.85 0.71
N PRO A 6 10.34 4.23 1.76
CA PRO A 6 10.97 4.62 3.04
C PRO A 6 11.81 3.47 3.61
N LYS A 7 12.93 3.82 4.25
CA LYS A 7 13.81 2.82 4.89
C LYS A 7 13.13 2.07 6.03
N HIS A 8 12.25 2.76 6.76
CA HIS A 8 11.48 2.23 7.87
C HIS A 8 10.03 2.68 7.75
N ILE A 9 9.10 1.76 7.85
CA ILE A 9 7.67 2.00 7.77
C ILE A 9 7.04 1.49 9.07
N THR A 10 6.47 2.42 9.82
CA THR A 10 5.71 2.15 11.03
C THR A 10 4.23 1.95 10.69
N LYS A 11 3.43 1.53 11.67
CA LYS A 11 1.98 1.52 11.60
C LYS A 11 1.42 2.83 11.02
N PHE A 12 1.87 3.96 11.56
CA PHE A 12 1.43 5.28 11.10
C PHE A 12 1.84 5.56 9.65
N GLY A 13 3.07 5.20 9.28
CA GLY A 13 3.59 5.34 7.92
C GLY A 13 2.85 4.52 6.88
N MET A 14 2.34 3.34 7.24
CA MET A 14 1.56 2.50 6.33
C MET A 14 0.19 3.12 5.98
N PHE A 15 -0.41 3.90 6.87
CA PHE A 15 -1.63 4.66 6.56
C PHE A 15 -1.38 5.85 5.62
N ASN A 16 -0.13 6.31 5.49
CA ASN A 16 0.20 7.35 4.51
C ASN A 16 0.07 6.83 3.08
N TYR A 17 0.56 5.61 2.83
CA TYR A 17 0.57 5.00 1.50
C TYR A 17 0.86 3.51 1.60
N CYS A 18 0.38 2.72 0.63
CA CYS A 18 0.78 1.33 0.47
C CYS A 18 2.20 1.25 -0.09
N TRP A 19 3.19 1.21 0.79
CA TRP A 19 4.61 1.17 0.41
C TRP A 19 5.09 -0.21 -0.03
N ILE A 20 4.39 -1.26 0.39
CA ILE A 20 4.76 -2.66 0.18
C ILE A 20 4.07 -3.21 -1.07
N GLY A 21 4.87 -3.76 -1.99
CA GLY A 21 4.36 -4.53 -3.11
C GLY A 21 4.43 -6.03 -2.84
N CYS A 22 3.41 -6.79 -3.23
CA CYS A 22 3.36 -8.24 -3.02
C CYS A 22 4.54 -9.01 -3.64
N LEU A 23 5.17 -8.43 -4.67
CA LEU A 23 6.30 -9.03 -5.38
C LEU A 23 7.59 -9.09 -4.54
N THR A 24 7.75 -8.19 -3.57
CA THR A 24 9.02 -7.90 -2.90
C THR A 24 8.87 -7.78 -1.39
N VAL A 25 8.09 -8.66 -0.78
CA VAL A 25 7.87 -8.65 0.66
C VAL A 25 8.11 -10.02 1.26
N ILE A 26 8.76 -10.04 2.41
CA ILE A 26 8.91 -11.19 3.29
C ILE A 26 8.51 -10.73 4.69
N TYR A 27 7.75 -11.55 5.40
CA TYR A 27 7.46 -11.33 6.81
C TYR A 27 7.53 -12.62 7.61
N ASP A 28 7.86 -12.51 8.87
CA ASP A 28 7.92 -13.65 9.79
C ASP A 28 6.52 -14.03 10.26
N MET A 29 6.05 -15.19 9.81
CA MET A 29 4.72 -15.69 10.16
C MET A 29 4.61 -16.10 11.64
N SER A 30 5.73 -16.41 12.30
CA SER A 30 5.72 -16.71 13.74
C SER A 30 5.41 -15.48 14.59
N VAL A 31 5.76 -14.28 14.09
CA VAL A 31 5.49 -12.99 14.73
C VAL A 31 4.12 -12.43 14.31
N VAL A 32 3.84 -12.44 13.01
CA VAL A 32 2.65 -11.81 12.43
C VAL A 32 1.42 -12.71 12.53
N GLY A 33 1.62 -14.02 12.45
CA GLY A 33 0.54 -15.00 12.34
C GLY A 33 -0.04 -15.08 10.93
N LEU A 34 -1.06 -15.90 10.77
CA LEU A 34 -1.80 -16.03 9.51
C LEU A 34 -2.75 -14.83 9.35
N ILE A 35 -2.55 -14.07 8.29
CA ILE A 35 -3.40 -12.94 7.93
C ILE A 35 -4.21 -13.31 6.69
N GLN A 36 -5.53 -13.35 6.83
CA GLN A 36 -6.43 -13.56 5.71
C GLN A 36 -6.58 -12.28 4.90
N ILE A 37 -6.46 -12.39 3.58
CA ILE A 37 -6.69 -11.29 2.65
C ILE A 37 -8.16 -10.84 2.71
N ALA A 38 -8.41 -9.53 2.63
CA ALA A 38 -9.77 -9.01 2.65
C ALA A 38 -10.50 -9.30 1.32
N ASP A 39 -11.79 -9.61 1.41
CA ASP A 39 -12.66 -9.79 0.24
C ASP A 39 -13.05 -8.43 -0.36
N ILE A 40 -12.09 -7.77 -0.97
CA ILE A 40 -12.24 -6.52 -1.70
C ILE A 40 -11.49 -6.64 -3.03
N LYS A 41 -12.14 -6.25 -4.11
CA LYS A 41 -11.61 -6.42 -5.48
C LYS A 41 -10.29 -5.69 -5.72
N LYS A 42 -10.05 -4.57 -5.04
CA LYS A 42 -8.84 -3.76 -5.11
C LYS A 42 -8.36 -3.36 -3.74
N ASN A 43 -7.08 -3.06 -3.61
CA ASN A 43 -6.43 -2.75 -2.34
C ASN A 43 -6.52 -3.90 -1.31
N ASN A 44 -6.80 -5.14 -1.76
CA ASN A 44 -6.82 -6.31 -0.89
C ASN A 44 -5.45 -6.59 -0.26
N ASP A 45 -4.38 -6.39 -1.03
CA ASP A 45 -3.01 -6.42 -0.56
C ASP A 45 -2.73 -5.30 0.46
N TYR A 46 -3.17 -4.08 0.18
CA TYR A 46 -3.03 -2.97 1.11
C TYR A 46 -3.77 -3.25 2.44
N ALA A 47 -4.99 -3.77 2.38
CA ALA A 47 -5.73 -4.20 3.57
C ALA A 47 -4.95 -5.24 4.38
N MET A 48 -4.28 -6.19 3.71
CA MET A 48 -3.42 -7.17 4.36
C MET A 48 -2.24 -6.48 5.06
N TRP A 49 -1.54 -5.57 4.39
CA TRP A 49 -0.39 -4.88 4.97
C TRP A 49 -0.76 -3.97 6.13
N LEU A 50 -1.95 -3.37 6.13
CA LEU A 50 -2.46 -2.63 7.30
C LEU A 50 -2.65 -3.53 8.53
N LYS A 51 -2.96 -4.82 8.35
CA LYS A 51 -3.01 -5.79 9.45
C LYS A 51 -1.62 -6.26 9.88
N VAL A 52 -0.74 -6.56 8.94
CA VAL A 52 0.64 -7.00 9.22
C VAL A 52 1.39 -5.94 10.02
N ILE A 53 1.29 -4.67 9.63
CA ILE A 53 1.99 -3.56 10.30
C ILE A 53 1.52 -3.31 11.75
N GLN A 54 0.35 -3.84 12.14
CA GLN A 54 -0.08 -3.80 13.55
C GLN A 54 0.79 -4.70 14.43
N LYS A 55 1.47 -5.68 13.85
CA LYS A 55 2.25 -6.70 14.57
C LYS A 55 3.76 -6.43 14.53
N ALA A 56 4.26 -5.87 13.43
CA ALA A 56 5.68 -5.59 13.25
C ALA A 56 5.88 -4.45 12.26
N ASP A 57 6.91 -3.64 12.50
CA ASP A 57 7.34 -2.61 11.55
C ASP A 57 8.00 -3.24 10.31
N CYS A 58 8.01 -2.50 9.21
CA CYS A 58 8.61 -2.93 7.96
C CYS A 58 9.90 -2.15 7.67
N TYR A 59 10.92 -2.85 7.19
CA TYR A 59 12.21 -2.29 6.82
C TYR A 59 12.52 -2.57 5.35
N LEU A 60 13.06 -1.58 4.66
CA LEU A 60 13.47 -1.69 3.27
C LEU A 60 14.82 -2.40 3.17
N LEU A 61 14.86 -3.52 2.47
CA LEU A 61 16.09 -4.05 1.89
C LEU A 61 16.35 -3.29 0.58
N ASN A 62 17.33 -2.37 0.58
CA ASN A 62 17.58 -1.46 -0.54
C ASN A 62 18.38 -2.14 -1.66
N GLU A 63 17.84 -3.22 -2.19
CA GLU A 63 18.39 -3.97 -3.30
C GLU A 63 17.35 -4.13 -4.41
N ASN A 64 17.78 -4.15 -5.66
CA ASN A 64 16.90 -4.32 -6.81
C ASN A 64 16.73 -5.82 -7.12
N LEU A 65 15.80 -6.45 -6.44
CA LEU A 65 15.58 -7.91 -6.47
C LEU A 65 14.48 -8.37 -7.42
N ALA A 66 13.67 -7.46 -7.95
CA ALA A 66 12.55 -7.85 -8.79
C ALA A 66 12.24 -6.84 -9.90
N SER A 67 11.68 -7.33 -10.99
CA SER A 67 11.20 -6.53 -12.11
C SER A 67 9.71 -6.66 -12.29
N TYR A 68 9.01 -5.55 -12.39
CA TYR A 68 7.57 -5.49 -12.59
C TYR A 68 7.23 -5.20 -14.04
N ARG A 69 6.50 -6.11 -14.70
CA ARG A 69 6.05 -5.92 -16.08
C ARG A 69 4.84 -4.98 -16.15
N VAL A 70 5.01 -3.87 -16.84
CA VAL A 70 3.91 -2.93 -17.11
C VAL A 70 3.18 -3.35 -18.40
N ARG A 71 1.87 -3.60 -18.31
CA ARG A 71 1.00 -3.94 -19.44
C ARG A 71 -0.08 -2.89 -19.65
N THR A 72 -0.52 -2.69 -20.89
CA THR A 72 -1.77 -1.99 -21.19
C THR A 72 -2.96 -2.84 -20.72
N GLY A 73 -4.02 -2.21 -20.17
CA GLY A 73 -5.19 -2.93 -19.63
C GLY A 73 -4.99 -3.58 -18.25
N SER A 74 -3.88 -3.29 -17.57
CA SER A 74 -3.66 -3.76 -16.20
C SER A 74 -4.69 -3.18 -15.23
N ILE A 75 -5.14 -4.01 -14.28
CA ILE A 75 -6.08 -3.62 -13.20
C ILE A 75 -5.54 -2.44 -12.37
N SER A 76 -4.23 -2.30 -12.26
CA SER A 76 -3.57 -1.19 -11.55
C SER A 76 -3.62 0.16 -12.29
N ARG A 77 -4.05 0.19 -13.56
CA ARG A 77 -4.15 1.41 -14.38
C ARG A 77 -5.59 1.92 -14.50
N LEU A 78 -6.26 2.13 -13.38
CA LEU A 78 -7.60 2.70 -13.39
C LEU A 78 -7.60 4.24 -13.49
N LYS A 79 -8.77 4.76 -13.87
CA LYS A 79 -9.07 6.20 -13.80
C LYS A 79 -8.87 6.70 -12.36
N LYS A 80 -8.37 7.93 -12.21
CA LYS A 80 -8.11 8.55 -10.88
C LYS A 80 -9.34 8.55 -9.96
N THR A 81 -10.53 8.76 -10.52
CA THR A 81 -11.80 8.72 -9.77
C THR A 81 -12.06 7.35 -9.14
N SER A 82 -11.79 6.28 -9.88
CA SER A 82 -11.92 4.90 -9.36
C SER A 82 -10.92 4.62 -8.25
N LEU A 83 -9.71 5.20 -8.30
CA LEU A 83 -8.71 5.07 -7.26
C LEU A 83 -9.20 5.63 -5.92
N ILE A 84 -9.79 6.83 -5.93
CA ILE A 84 -10.38 7.48 -4.75
C ILE A 84 -11.45 6.59 -4.12
N GLN A 85 -12.38 6.08 -4.95
CA GLN A 85 -13.47 5.22 -4.47
C GLN A 85 -12.95 3.95 -3.78
N TRP A 86 -11.92 3.31 -4.35
CA TRP A 86 -11.35 2.09 -3.78
C TRP A 86 -10.56 2.34 -2.49
N HIS A 87 -9.88 3.48 -2.35
CA HIS A 87 -9.24 3.86 -1.09
C HIS A 87 -10.28 4.18 -0.01
N TYR A 88 -11.32 4.95 -0.36
CA TYR A 88 -12.41 5.22 0.58
C TYR A 88 -13.11 3.92 1.03
N LYS A 89 -13.40 3.01 0.10
CA LYS A 89 -14.00 1.71 0.40
C LYS A 89 -13.12 0.88 1.33
N LEU A 90 -11.80 0.86 1.11
CA LEU A 90 -10.85 0.21 2.00
C LEU A 90 -10.98 0.72 3.44
N PHE A 91 -10.85 2.02 3.65
CA PHE A 91 -10.87 2.59 5.00
C PHE A 91 -12.26 2.52 5.64
N ARG A 92 -13.32 2.73 4.87
CA ARG A 92 -14.68 2.76 5.39
C ARG A 92 -15.26 1.38 5.66
N GLU A 93 -15.09 0.43 4.74
CA GLU A 93 -15.76 -0.87 4.80
C GLU A 93 -14.84 -1.98 5.36
N VAL A 94 -13.56 -1.98 5.04
CA VAL A 94 -12.63 -3.03 5.49
C VAL A 94 -12.02 -2.68 6.84
N GLU A 95 -11.48 -1.47 6.98
CA GLU A 95 -10.92 -0.98 8.24
C GLU A 95 -12.00 -0.49 9.23
N LYS A 96 -13.26 -0.36 8.75
CA LYS A 96 -14.43 0.05 9.55
C LYS A 96 -14.27 1.40 10.24
N GLU A 97 -13.51 2.31 9.63
CA GLU A 97 -13.27 3.64 10.16
C GLU A 97 -14.54 4.53 10.05
N PRO A 98 -14.70 5.50 10.96
CA PRO A 98 -15.71 6.56 10.81
C PRO A 98 -15.53 7.32 9.49
N VAL A 99 -16.62 7.87 8.93
CA VAL A 99 -16.61 8.57 7.63
C VAL A 99 -15.52 9.63 7.57
N ILE A 100 -15.38 10.47 8.61
CA ILE A 100 -14.39 11.56 8.66
C ILE A 100 -12.97 11.01 8.58
N VAL A 101 -12.67 9.93 9.31
CA VAL A 101 -11.35 9.28 9.34
C VAL A 101 -11.06 8.62 7.99
N ALA A 102 -12.03 7.92 7.41
CA ALA A 102 -11.90 7.28 6.10
C ALA A 102 -11.63 8.30 4.98
N VAL A 103 -12.32 9.45 5.00
CA VAL A 103 -12.06 10.56 4.06
C VAL A 103 -10.66 11.12 4.27
N PHE A 104 -10.26 11.39 5.51
CA PHE A 104 -8.92 11.87 5.84
C PHE A 104 -7.82 10.93 5.35
N ASN A 105 -7.93 9.62 5.64
CA ASN A 105 -6.96 8.62 5.21
C ASN A 105 -6.94 8.45 3.68
N THR A 106 -8.06 8.59 3.02
CA THR A 106 -8.14 8.58 1.55
C THR A 106 -7.36 9.76 0.96
N MET A 107 -7.61 10.98 1.44
CA MET A 107 -6.89 12.17 1.00
C MET A 107 -5.38 12.07 1.27
N ARG A 108 -5.01 11.63 2.45
CA ARG A 108 -3.62 11.38 2.86
C ARG A 108 -2.92 10.41 1.91
N ASN A 109 -3.55 9.31 1.54
CA ASN A 109 -3.01 8.34 0.58
C ASN A 109 -2.79 8.96 -0.81
N LEU A 110 -3.70 9.79 -1.28
CA LEU A 110 -3.54 10.48 -2.57
C LEU A 110 -2.35 11.44 -2.56
N ILE A 111 -2.19 12.20 -1.49
CA ILE A 111 -1.07 13.14 -1.32
C ILE A 111 0.26 12.38 -1.30
N PHE A 112 0.37 11.33 -0.49
CA PHE A 112 1.58 10.51 -0.42
C PHE A 112 1.84 9.72 -1.71
N GLY A 113 0.81 9.39 -2.49
CA GLY A 113 0.95 8.85 -3.83
C GLY A 113 1.66 9.79 -4.81
N VAL A 114 1.44 11.10 -4.68
CA VAL A 114 2.18 12.13 -5.43
C VAL A 114 3.63 12.23 -4.92
N ILE A 115 3.82 12.30 -3.61
CA ILE A 115 5.15 12.34 -2.98
C ILE A 115 5.99 11.13 -3.40
N LYS A 116 5.39 9.93 -3.43
CA LYS A 116 6.06 8.71 -3.88
C LYS A 116 6.63 8.87 -5.28
N LYS A 117 5.87 9.42 -6.21
CA LYS A 117 6.34 9.62 -7.59
C LYS A 117 7.54 10.54 -7.69
N TRP A 118 7.64 11.54 -6.84
CA TRP A 118 8.72 12.52 -6.88
C TRP A 118 9.98 12.03 -6.18
N TYR A 119 9.84 11.37 -5.03
CA TYR A 119 10.96 10.99 -4.16
C TYR A 119 11.44 9.56 -4.38
N TYR A 120 10.53 8.62 -4.66
CA TYR A 120 10.82 7.19 -4.64
C TYR A 120 10.76 6.51 -6.00
N GLU A 121 10.44 7.23 -7.07
CA GLU A 121 10.50 6.74 -8.45
C GLU A 121 11.59 7.48 -9.22
N LYS A 122 12.64 6.76 -9.63
CA LYS A 122 13.75 7.31 -10.40
C LYS A 122 13.75 6.74 -11.82
N ASN A 123 13.87 7.60 -12.82
CA ASN A 123 14.19 7.18 -14.17
C ASN A 123 15.67 6.79 -14.23
N VAL A 124 15.92 5.59 -14.67
CA VAL A 124 17.29 5.06 -14.89
C VAL A 124 17.57 5.07 -16.38
#